data_434dd261f4fd2039177365adbe5b0473
#
_entry.id   434dd261f4fd2039177365adbe5b0473
#
_cell.length_a   1.000
_cell.length_b   1.000
_cell.length_c   1.000
_cell.angle_alpha   90.00
_cell.angle_beta   90.00
_cell.angle_gamma   90.00
#
_symmetry.space_group_name_H-M   'P 1'
#
loop_
_entity.id
_entity.type
_entity.pdbx_description
1 polymer ?
#
loop_
_entity_poly.entity_id
_entity_poly.type
_entity_poly.pdbx_seq_one_letter_code
_entity_poly.pdbx_strand_id
1 'polypeptide(L)'
;MTNLQTTSFTDEELALHALEEYLEEGEDRDEMEAFIEEHGHKNFYCYFDEYREMVKEYNQDTVDAFLGADFDISDISRLQDAYFGYFDSEEEFAENYVTECYGIPDMPSWIAIDWKETWEDGLSWDYTFYDGFVFCNNF
;
A
#
# COMPACT_ATOMS: atom_id res chain seq x y z
N MET A 1 9.83 24.05 -38.90
CA MET A 1 9.51 23.80 -38.34
C MET A 1 9.27 23.46 -37.57
N THR A 2 8.97 23.29 -37.33
CA THR A 2 8.57 23.01 -36.57
C THR A 2 8.44 22.64 -35.73
N ASN A 3 8.27 22.62 -35.41
CA ASN A 3 7.95 22.33 -34.53
C ASN A 3 7.64 21.88 -33.79
N LEU A 4 7.65 21.56 -33.67
CA LEU A 4 7.26 21.10 -33.01
C LEU A 4 7.02 20.82 -32.16
N GLN A 5 6.76 20.98 -32.01
CA GLN A 5 6.41 20.94 -31.18
C GLN A 5 6.26 20.52 -30.37
N THR A 6 6.57 20.39 -30.39
CA THR A 6 6.52 19.72 -29.23
C THR A 6 5.82 20.30 -28.09
N THR A 7 4.66 19.98 -27.96
CA THR A 7 3.92 20.46 -26.87
C THR A 7 4.12 19.54 -25.72
N SER A 8 4.92 19.96 -24.79
CA SER A 8 4.99 19.31 -23.49
C SER A 8 3.85 19.83 -22.66
N PHE A 9 2.94 18.98 -22.27
CA PHE A 9 1.92 19.35 -21.30
C PHE A 9 2.53 19.37 -19.91
N THR A 10 2.08 20.30 -19.07
CA THR A 10 2.51 20.34 -17.68
C THR A 10 1.83 19.21 -16.90
N ASP A 11 2.35 18.88 -15.75
CA ASP A 11 1.74 17.87 -14.88
C ASP A 11 0.32 18.27 -14.51
N GLU A 12 0.08 19.56 -14.27
CA GLU A 12 -1.25 20.08 -13.96
C GLU A 12 -2.22 19.87 -15.12
N GLU A 13 -1.80 20.15 -16.34
CA GLU A 13 -2.63 19.96 -17.53
C GLU A 13 -2.99 18.49 -17.75
N LEU A 14 -2.01 17.59 -17.57
CA LEU A 14 -2.25 16.16 -17.69
C LEU A 14 -3.19 15.66 -16.60
N ALA A 15 -3.03 16.15 -15.38
CA ALA A 15 -3.91 15.78 -14.28
C ALA A 15 -5.35 16.26 -14.50
N LEU A 16 -5.54 17.48 -14.99
CA LEU A 16 -6.86 18.02 -15.28
C LEU A 16 -7.56 17.21 -16.38
N HIS A 17 -6.82 16.82 -17.41
CA HIS A 17 -7.35 16.01 -18.47
C HIS A 17 -7.79 14.63 -17.96
N ALA A 18 -6.96 14.02 -17.14
CA ALA A 18 -7.28 12.73 -16.53
C ALA A 18 -8.49 12.84 -15.61
N LEU A 19 -8.57 13.92 -14.83
CA LEU A 19 -9.70 14.15 -13.92
C LEU A 19 -11.01 14.24 -14.70
N GLU A 20 -11.03 14.93 -15.84
CA GLU A 20 -12.23 15.03 -16.67
C GLU A 20 -12.64 13.64 -17.21
N GLU A 21 -11.68 12.82 -17.62
CA GLU A 21 -11.96 11.47 -18.06
C GLU A 21 -12.56 10.61 -16.96
N TYR A 22 -11.99 10.70 -15.74
CA TYR A 22 -12.50 9.95 -14.61
C TYR A 22 -13.89 10.42 -14.17
N LEU A 23 -14.18 11.71 -14.30
CA LEU A 23 -15.52 12.24 -14.02
C LEU A 23 -16.56 11.61 -14.96
N GLU A 24 -16.21 11.41 -16.21
CA GLU A 24 -17.07 10.73 -17.18
C GLU A 24 -17.32 9.27 -16.81
N GLU A 25 -16.34 8.64 -16.12
CA GLU A 25 -16.48 7.28 -15.63
C GLU A 25 -17.25 7.17 -14.31
N GLY A 26 -17.60 8.30 -13.71
CA GLY A 26 -18.38 8.31 -12.48
C GLY A 26 -17.58 8.51 -11.20
N GLU A 27 -16.29 8.84 -11.31
CA GLU A 27 -15.46 9.11 -10.14
C GLU A 27 -15.83 10.43 -9.47
N ASP A 28 -15.60 10.53 -8.16
CA ASP A 28 -15.94 11.70 -7.35
C ASP A 28 -14.87 12.78 -7.48
N ARG A 29 -15.30 14.00 -7.85
CA ARG A 29 -14.39 15.12 -8.02
C ARG A 29 -13.64 15.47 -6.74
N ASP A 30 -14.37 15.49 -5.61
CA ASP A 30 -13.78 15.88 -4.33
C ASP A 30 -12.71 14.90 -3.89
N GLU A 31 -12.92 13.62 -4.12
CA GLU A 31 -11.91 12.59 -3.82
C GLU A 31 -10.68 12.76 -4.70
N MET A 32 -10.87 13.04 -5.98
CA MET A 32 -9.77 13.26 -6.91
C MET A 32 -8.98 14.51 -6.57
N GLU A 33 -9.66 15.59 -6.21
CA GLU A 33 -8.98 16.82 -5.80
C GLU A 33 -8.18 16.63 -4.51
N ALA A 34 -8.72 15.84 -3.56
CA ALA A 34 -8.01 15.49 -2.34
C ALA A 34 -6.76 14.67 -2.64
N PHE A 35 -6.86 13.73 -3.57
CA PHE A 35 -5.71 12.94 -3.99
C PHE A 35 -4.62 13.83 -4.60
N ILE A 36 -5.00 14.76 -5.46
CA ILE A 36 -4.07 15.70 -6.08
C ILE A 36 -3.39 16.57 -5.02
N GLU A 37 -4.16 17.05 -4.04
CA GLU A 37 -3.63 17.87 -2.96
C GLU A 37 -2.59 17.10 -2.14
N GLU A 38 -2.85 15.83 -1.86
CA GLU A 38 -1.97 15.00 -1.06
C GLU A 38 -0.75 14.49 -1.84
N HIS A 39 -0.93 14.05 -3.07
CA HIS A 39 0.11 13.36 -3.85
C HIS A 39 0.67 14.15 -5.02
N GLY A 40 0.00 15.21 -5.44
CA GLY A 40 0.43 16.04 -6.56
C GLY A 40 -0.17 15.64 -7.90
N HIS A 41 -0.09 16.54 -8.85
CA HIS A 41 -0.68 16.36 -10.17
C HIS A 41 -0.07 15.20 -10.95
N LYS A 42 1.25 15.08 -10.90
CA LYS A 42 1.94 14.02 -11.62
C LYS A 42 1.53 12.64 -11.12
N ASN A 43 1.48 12.47 -9.82
CA ASN A 43 1.09 11.19 -9.23
C ASN A 43 -0.36 10.86 -9.48
N PHE A 44 -1.21 11.88 -9.63
CA PHE A 44 -2.60 11.67 -9.97
C PHE A 44 -2.74 11.05 -11.37
N TYR A 45 -2.18 11.66 -12.39
CA TYR A 45 -2.34 11.09 -13.73
C TYR A 45 -1.54 9.81 -13.93
N CYS A 46 -0.47 9.59 -13.17
CA CYS A 46 0.33 8.36 -13.28
C CYS A 46 -0.24 7.19 -12.50
N TYR A 47 -0.83 7.43 -11.32
CA TYR A 47 -1.13 6.34 -10.39
C TYR A 47 -2.56 6.28 -9.87
N PHE A 48 -3.40 7.24 -10.18
CA PHE A 48 -4.77 7.24 -9.66
C PHE A 48 -5.55 6.00 -10.11
N ASP A 49 -5.31 5.53 -11.32
CA ASP A 49 -5.99 4.34 -11.84
C ASP A 49 -5.64 3.11 -11.01
N GLU A 50 -4.35 2.89 -10.73
CA GLU A 50 -3.91 1.79 -9.88
C GLU A 50 -4.42 1.97 -8.45
N TYR A 51 -4.43 3.21 -7.96
CA TYR A 51 -4.93 3.51 -6.62
C TYR A 51 -6.39 3.08 -6.48
N ARG A 52 -7.25 3.48 -7.41
CA ARG A 52 -8.68 3.13 -7.32
C ARG A 52 -8.91 1.63 -7.51
N GLU A 53 -8.07 0.96 -8.30
CA GLU A 53 -8.14 -0.49 -8.47
C GLU A 53 -7.82 -1.20 -7.15
N MET A 54 -6.80 -0.74 -6.42
CA MET A 54 -6.43 -1.32 -5.15
C MET A 54 -7.48 -1.06 -4.07
N VAL A 55 -8.09 0.12 -4.07
CA VAL A 55 -9.21 0.43 -3.16
C VAL A 55 -10.36 -0.52 -3.42
N LYS A 56 -10.66 -0.79 -4.68
CA LYS A 56 -11.75 -1.69 -5.05
C LYS A 56 -11.45 -3.13 -4.65
N GLU A 57 -10.22 -3.59 -4.83
CA GLU A 57 -9.83 -4.97 -4.55
C GLU A 57 -9.65 -5.24 -3.05
N TYR A 58 -9.04 -4.32 -2.33
CA TYR A 58 -8.73 -4.52 -0.90
C TYR A 58 -9.69 -3.77 0.02
N ASN A 59 -9.69 -2.50 -0.02
CA ASN A 59 -10.59 -1.50 0.58
C ASN A 59 -9.77 -0.24 0.88
N GLN A 60 -10.49 0.84 1.26
CA GLN A 60 -9.84 2.12 1.52
C GLN A 60 -8.88 2.05 2.72
N ASP A 61 -9.28 1.34 3.77
CA ASP A 61 -8.46 1.26 4.99
C ASP A 61 -7.10 0.60 4.73
N THR A 62 -7.08 -0.45 3.92
CA THR A 62 -5.85 -1.16 3.56
C THR A 62 -4.92 -0.26 2.75
N VAL A 63 -5.47 0.45 1.76
CA VAL A 63 -4.70 1.37 0.92
C VAL A 63 -4.16 2.53 1.76
N ASP A 64 -4.99 3.10 2.63
CA ASP A 64 -4.56 4.19 3.51
C ASP A 64 -3.44 3.74 4.44
N ALA A 65 -3.53 2.50 4.96
CA ALA A 65 -2.49 1.95 5.82
C ALA A 65 -1.17 1.77 5.06
N PHE A 66 -1.23 1.30 3.82
CA PHE A 66 -0.05 1.14 2.98
C PHE A 66 0.68 2.47 2.79
N LEU A 67 -0.07 3.50 2.42
CA LEU A 67 0.50 4.84 2.23
C LEU A 67 0.94 5.48 3.54
N GLY A 68 0.19 5.23 4.62
CA GLY A 68 0.53 5.73 5.96
C GLY A 68 1.78 5.09 6.53
N ALA A 69 2.10 3.89 6.08
CA ALA A 69 3.31 3.16 6.50
C ALA A 69 4.56 3.58 5.73
N ASP A 70 4.50 4.72 5.05
CA ASP A 70 5.60 5.33 4.29
C ASP A 70 5.97 4.62 2.97
N PHE A 71 5.10 3.77 2.46
CA PHE A 71 5.28 3.26 1.10
C PHE A 71 4.85 4.34 0.10
N ASP A 72 5.54 4.40 -1.03
CA ASP A 72 5.32 5.43 -2.03
C ASP A 72 4.08 5.12 -2.86
N ILE A 73 3.36 6.16 -3.28
CA ILE A 73 2.20 6.01 -4.17
C ILE A 73 2.60 5.34 -5.49
N SER A 74 3.85 5.49 -5.92
CA SER A 74 4.36 4.82 -7.13
C SER A 74 4.39 3.31 -6.99
N ASP A 75 4.33 2.79 -5.77
CA ASP A 75 4.33 1.36 -5.49
C ASP A 75 2.93 0.82 -5.22
N ILE A 76 1.89 1.63 -5.43
CA ILE A 76 0.52 1.23 -5.07
C ILE A 76 0.06 -0.05 -5.77
N SER A 77 0.48 -0.29 -6.99
CA SER A 77 0.15 -1.52 -7.71
C SER A 77 0.81 -2.76 -7.12
N ARG A 78 1.84 -2.55 -6.30
CA ARG A 78 2.57 -3.63 -5.63
C ARG A 78 1.92 -4.04 -4.30
N LEU A 79 0.84 -3.36 -3.92
CA LEU A 79 0.10 -3.70 -2.70
C LEU A 79 -0.28 -5.18 -2.66
N GLN A 80 -0.69 -5.73 -3.80
CA GLN A 80 -1.06 -7.15 -3.89
C GLN A 80 0.09 -8.09 -3.52
N ASP A 81 1.33 -7.66 -3.78
CA ASP A 81 2.51 -8.46 -3.44
C ASP A 81 3.01 -8.18 -2.03
N ALA A 82 2.71 -6.99 -1.50
CA ALA A 82 3.18 -6.55 -0.20
C ALA A 82 2.25 -6.92 0.95
N TYR A 83 0.94 -6.87 0.72
CA TYR A 83 -0.03 -7.02 1.79
C TYR A 83 -0.11 -8.45 2.31
N PHE A 84 0.10 -8.61 3.60
CA PHE A 84 0.12 -9.92 4.25
C PHE A 84 -1.16 -10.23 5.04
N GLY A 85 -1.81 -9.21 5.55
CA GLY A 85 -3.06 -9.36 6.29
C GLY A 85 -3.17 -8.39 7.45
N TYR A 86 -4.26 -8.52 8.20
CA TYR A 86 -4.53 -7.73 9.37
C TYR A 86 -4.39 -8.60 10.63
N PHE A 87 -3.65 -8.10 11.62
CA PHE A 87 -3.40 -8.79 12.88
C PHE A 87 -3.58 -7.83 14.05
N ASP A 88 -4.01 -8.35 15.20
CA ASP A 88 -4.24 -7.51 16.37
C ASP A 88 -2.95 -7.00 16.99
N SER A 89 -1.85 -7.70 16.79
CA SER A 89 -0.55 -7.32 17.34
C SER A 89 0.60 -7.89 16.51
N GLU A 90 1.78 -7.34 16.73
CA GLU A 90 3.01 -7.83 16.12
C GLU A 90 3.30 -9.28 16.56
N GLU A 91 3.00 -9.59 17.81
CA GLU A 91 3.14 -10.94 18.35
C GLU A 91 2.22 -11.93 17.64
N GLU A 92 0.97 -11.52 17.40
CA GLU A 92 0.00 -12.36 16.70
C GLU A 92 0.45 -12.65 15.28
N PHE A 93 0.97 -11.64 14.59
CA PHE A 93 1.53 -11.83 13.25
C PHE A 93 2.71 -12.80 13.30
N ALA A 94 3.62 -12.61 14.25
CA ALA A 94 4.82 -13.47 14.37
C ALA A 94 4.42 -14.93 14.60
N GLU A 95 3.47 -15.17 15.49
CA GLU A 95 2.97 -16.51 15.76
C GLU A 95 2.35 -17.15 14.52
N ASN A 96 1.51 -16.39 13.82
CA ASN A 96 0.86 -16.86 12.61
C ASN A 96 1.88 -17.18 11.51
N TYR A 97 2.84 -16.30 11.32
CA TYR A 97 3.88 -16.45 10.30
C TYR A 97 4.72 -17.70 10.53
N VAL A 98 5.22 -17.87 11.75
CA VAL A 98 6.07 -19.03 12.09
C VAL A 98 5.28 -20.32 11.99
N THR A 99 4.04 -20.32 12.47
CA THR A 99 3.18 -21.50 12.42
C THR A 99 2.90 -21.94 10.98
N GLU A 100 2.58 -20.97 10.12
CA GLU A 100 2.25 -21.25 8.71
C GLU A 100 3.46 -21.66 7.87
N CYS A 101 4.61 -21.01 8.09
CA CYS A 101 5.79 -21.19 7.25
C CYS A 101 6.72 -22.32 7.73
N TYR A 102 6.80 -22.51 9.04
CA TYR A 102 7.79 -23.44 9.61
C TYR A 102 7.15 -24.54 10.47
N GLY A 103 5.95 -24.31 10.96
CA GLY A 103 5.31 -25.18 11.95
C GLY A 103 5.94 -24.97 13.32
N ILE A 104 5.22 -25.33 14.36
CA ILE A 104 5.70 -25.28 15.74
C ILE A 104 6.00 -26.70 16.17
N PRO A 105 7.27 -27.01 16.55
CA PRO A 105 7.59 -28.36 17.01
C PRO A 105 6.87 -28.66 18.31
N ASP A 106 6.65 -29.97 18.55
CA ASP A 106 6.05 -30.45 19.80
C ASP A 106 6.96 -30.05 20.96
N MET A 107 6.44 -29.25 21.87
CA MET A 107 7.16 -28.79 23.05
C MET A 107 6.32 -29.00 24.29
N PRO A 108 6.97 -29.23 25.44
CA PRO A 108 6.21 -29.25 26.71
C PRO A 108 5.47 -27.93 26.90
N SER A 109 4.31 -27.99 27.52
CA SER A 109 3.43 -26.84 27.70
C SER A 109 4.06 -25.69 28.52
N TRP A 110 5.13 -25.97 29.26
CA TRP A 110 5.83 -24.98 30.05
C TRP A 110 6.91 -24.22 29.28
N ILE A 111 7.17 -24.60 28.03
CA ILE A 111 8.09 -23.89 27.17
C ILE A 111 7.25 -22.91 26.32
N ALA A 112 7.63 -21.65 26.35
CA ALA A 112 6.96 -20.60 25.59
C ALA A 112 7.91 -19.98 24.59
N ILE A 113 7.37 -19.56 23.45
CA ILE A 113 8.11 -18.81 22.44
C ILE A 113 7.82 -17.33 22.72
N ASP A 114 8.88 -16.52 22.71
CA ASP A 114 8.74 -15.08 22.85
C ASP A 114 8.41 -14.47 21.47
N TRP A 115 7.14 -14.29 21.21
CA TRP A 115 6.67 -13.78 19.91
C TRP A 115 7.06 -12.31 19.70
N LYS A 116 7.17 -11.54 20.78
CA LYS A 116 7.59 -10.15 20.68
C LYS A 116 9.03 -10.05 20.23
N GLU A 117 9.91 -10.86 20.80
CA GLU A 117 11.31 -10.90 20.40
C GLU A 117 11.47 -11.47 19.00
N THR A 118 10.66 -12.45 18.62
CA THR A 118 10.63 -13.01 17.27
C THR A 118 10.31 -11.91 16.25
N TRP A 119 9.37 -11.03 16.57
CA TRP A 119 9.08 -9.89 15.73
C TRP A 119 10.26 -8.90 15.71
N GLU A 120 10.69 -8.45 16.89
CA GLU A 120 11.71 -7.40 17.00
C GLU A 120 13.06 -7.79 16.40
N ASP A 121 13.50 -9.01 16.64
CA ASP A 121 14.83 -9.46 16.21
C ASP A 121 14.84 -10.14 14.84
N GLY A 122 13.69 -10.48 14.31
CA GLY A 122 13.60 -11.21 13.05
C GLY A 122 12.68 -10.54 12.02
N LEU A 123 11.39 -10.66 12.26
CA LEU A 123 10.40 -10.29 11.24
C LEU A 123 10.32 -8.80 10.94
N SER A 124 10.62 -7.93 11.91
CA SER A 124 10.56 -6.49 11.73
C SER A 124 11.54 -5.97 10.67
N TRP A 125 12.55 -6.76 10.31
CA TRP A 125 13.50 -6.38 9.26
C TRP A 125 12.89 -6.50 7.86
N ASP A 126 11.96 -7.43 7.68
CA ASP A 126 11.38 -7.72 6.37
C ASP A 126 9.92 -7.30 6.24
N TYR A 127 9.26 -6.99 7.35
CA TYR A 127 7.84 -6.65 7.37
C TYR A 127 7.59 -5.36 8.13
N THR A 128 6.54 -4.65 7.72
CA THR A 128 6.09 -3.43 8.40
C THR A 128 4.72 -3.70 9.01
N PHE A 129 4.57 -3.39 10.29
CA PHE A 129 3.29 -3.45 10.99
C PHE A 129 2.79 -2.01 11.17
N TYR A 130 1.63 -1.71 10.61
CA TYR A 130 1.04 -0.39 10.69
C TYR A 130 -0.44 -0.54 11.03
N ASP A 131 -0.81 -0.12 12.23
CA ASP A 131 -2.21 -0.11 12.69
C ASP A 131 -2.95 -1.44 12.45
N GLY A 132 -2.25 -2.55 12.65
CA GLY A 132 -2.79 -3.89 12.44
C GLY A 132 -2.49 -4.46 11.06
N PHE A 133 -2.22 -3.63 10.08
CA PHE A 133 -1.92 -4.08 8.71
C PHE A 133 -0.44 -4.46 8.59
N VAL A 134 -0.18 -5.59 7.98
CA VAL A 134 1.19 -6.07 7.79
C VAL A 134 1.54 -6.09 6.31
N PHE A 135 2.68 -5.49 5.98
CA PHE A 135 3.19 -5.42 4.62
C PHE A 135 4.62 -5.94 4.55
N CYS A 136 4.91 -6.68 3.47
CA CYS A 136 6.27 -7.11 3.19
C CYS A 136 7.06 -5.93 2.62
N ASN A 137 8.28 -5.70 3.12
CA ASN A 137 9.13 -4.60 2.65
C ASN A 137 9.85 -4.91 1.34
N ASN A 138 9.90 -6.19 0.97
CA ASN A 138 10.67 -6.68 -0.18
C ASN A 138 9.73 -7.21 -1.27
N PHE A 139 9.06 -6.32 -1.93
CA PHE A 139 8.16 -6.69 -3.02
C PHE A 139 8.67 -6.27 -4.41
#